data_3ddda2855cf87415daf07b99101b57b2
#
_entry.id   3ddda2855cf87415daf07b99101b57b2
#
_cell.length_a   1.000
_cell.length_b   1.000
_cell.length_c   1.000
_cell.angle_alpha   90.00
_cell.angle_beta   90.00
_cell.angle_gamma   90.00
#
_symmetry.space_group_name_H-M   'P 1'
#
loop_
_entity.id
_entity.type
_entity.pdbx_description
1 polymer ?
#
loop_
_entity_poly.entity_id
_entity_poly.type
_entity_poly.pdbx_seq_one_letter_code
_entity_poly.pdbx_strand_id
1 'polypeptide(L)'
;RIYDRLRDERGFVGGYTTVRDYVHPRRLRLKEAFVPLAHPAGHAQADFGEAWAVIGGVTRKVHFLVVALPHSDAIYVKAYPAETAEAFCEGHVSAFAFFGGIPVSILYDNTRLAVAKILGDGTRKRSTLFAALQSHYVFEDRYGRPGKGNDKGKVEGMVGFARRTFMVPFPRARDFAELNAMLEDRCRERQDKILRGATATIGVRMAADQAVFKDPPATPFDACDKRPGRVTSQALVRYKNTDYSVPVAYAHRDVMV
;
A
#
# COMPACT_ATOMS: atom_id res chain seq x y z
N ARG A 1 -30.65 21.08 -2.97
CA ARG A 1 -29.64 22.15 -2.87
C ARG A 1 -29.62 23.09 -4.09
N ILE A 2 -29.55 22.59 -5.38
CA ILE A 2 -29.65 23.49 -6.57
C ILE A 2 -31.06 24.11 -6.66
N TYR A 3 -32.10 23.31 -6.49
CA TYR A 3 -33.48 23.76 -6.52
C TYR A 3 -33.78 24.80 -5.41
N ASP A 4 -33.33 24.50 -4.17
CA ASP A 4 -33.53 25.42 -3.05
C ASP A 4 -32.86 26.78 -3.29
N ARG A 5 -31.61 26.77 -3.79
CA ARG A 5 -30.90 27.99 -4.15
C ARG A 5 -31.55 28.76 -5.27
N LEU A 6 -32.08 28.07 -6.30
CA LEU A 6 -32.81 28.75 -7.39
C LEU A 6 -34.08 29.40 -6.87
N ARG A 7 -34.84 28.72 -5.99
CA ARG A 7 -36.04 29.28 -5.38
C ARG A 7 -35.70 30.45 -4.46
N ASP A 8 -34.74 30.26 -3.54
CA ASP A 8 -34.47 31.21 -2.46
C ASP A 8 -33.63 32.44 -2.94
N GLU A 9 -32.67 32.20 -3.85
CA GLU A 9 -31.76 33.28 -4.31
C GLU A 9 -32.19 33.93 -5.62
N ARG A 10 -33.03 33.26 -6.45
CA ARG A 10 -33.39 33.70 -7.80
C ARG A 10 -34.91 33.77 -8.07
N GLY A 11 -35.73 33.52 -7.05
CA GLY A 11 -37.18 33.58 -7.17
C GLY A 11 -37.80 32.59 -8.17
N PHE A 12 -37.14 31.42 -8.35
CA PHE A 12 -37.62 30.40 -9.29
C PHE A 12 -38.93 29.78 -8.84
N VAL A 13 -39.98 29.88 -9.65
CA VAL A 13 -41.34 29.38 -9.36
C VAL A 13 -41.65 28.00 -9.95
N GLY A 14 -40.70 27.38 -10.66
CA GLY A 14 -40.89 26.06 -11.25
C GLY A 14 -40.74 24.92 -10.23
N GLY A 15 -41.21 23.71 -10.60
CA GLY A 15 -41.14 22.54 -9.75
C GLY A 15 -39.74 21.91 -9.68
N TYR A 16 -39.51 21.12 -8.63
CA TYR A 16 -38.26 20.36 -8.45
C TYR A 16 -37.97 19.46 -9.65
N THR A 17 -38.98 18.84 -10.22
CA THR A 17 -38.86 17.93 -11.39
C THR A 17 -38.24 18.65 -12.58
N THR A 18 -38.65 19.87 -12.85
CA THR A 18 -38.11 20.69 -13.95
C THR A 18 -36.60 20.94 -13.78
N VAL A 19 -36.17 21.28 -12.57
CA VAL A 19 -34.74 21.46 -12.27
C VAL A 19 -33.97 20.14 -12.34
N ARG A 20 -34.53 19.07 -11.84
CA ARG A 20 -33.94 17.74 -11.91
C ARG A 20 -33.74 17.30 -13.37
N ASP A 21 -34.76 17.41 -14.19
CA ASP A 21 -34.74 16.93 -15.57
C ASP A 21 -33.81 17.78 -16.46
N TYR A 22 -33.65 19.05 -16.12
CA TYR A 22 -32.66 19.94 -16.74
C TYR A 22 -31.22 19.63 -16.33
N VAL A 23 -30.98 19.37 -15.03
CA VAL A 23 -29.64 19.15 -14.46
C VAL A 23 -29.13 17.76 -14.75
N HIS A 24 -29.99 16.73 -14.73
CA HIS A 24 -29.61 15.33 -14.87
C HIS A 24 -28.87 15.02 -16.18
N PRO A 25 -29.37 15.37 -17.37
CA PRO A 25 -28.69 15.15 -18.64
C PRO A 25 -27.36 15.94 -18.75
N ARG A 26 -27.33 17.15 -18.17
CA ARG A 26 -26.09 17.96 -18.16
C ARG A 26 -25.01 17.38 -17.27
N ARG A 27 -25.37 16.85 -16.11
CA ARG A 27 -24.43 16.09 -15.26
C ARG A 27 -23.91 14.84 -15.94
N LEU A 28 -24.74 14.16 -16.74
CA LEU A 28 -24.31 12.99 -17.51
C LEU A 28 -23.32 13.38 -18.63
N ARG A 29 -23.54 14.52 -19.30
CA ARG A 29 -22.64 15.05 -20.34
C ARG A 29 -21.30 15.55 -19.78
N LEU A 30 -21.28 15.99 -18.52
CA LEU A 30 -20.08 16.45 -17.81
C LEU A 30 -19.36 15.31 -17.09
N LYS A 31 -19.90 14.09 -17.09
CA LYS A 31 -19.13 12.92 -16.64
C LYS A 31 -18.01 12.68 -17.63
N GLU A 32 -16.80 12.86 -17.16
CA GLU A 32 -15.61 12.46 -17.91
C GLU A 32 -15.75 10.99 -18.30
N ALA A 33 -15.59 10.68 -19.58
CA ALA A 33 -15.52 9.31 -20.05
C ALA A 33 -14.17 8.75 -19.60
N PHE A 34 -14.17 7.90 -18.59
CA PHE A 34 -12.98 7.18 -18.19
C PHE A 34 -12.78 6.03 -19.18
N VAL A 35 -11.76 6.16 -20.01
CA VAL A 35 -11.22 4.99 -20.72
C VAL A 35 -10.59 4.09 -19.65
N PRO A 36 -11.03 2.83 -19.51
CA PRO A 36 -10.39 1.91 -18.58
C PRO A 36 -8.89 1.84 -18.87
N LEU A 37 -8.06 2.23 -17.92
CA LEU A 37 -6.62 2.08 -18.07
C LEU A 37 -6.30 0.60 -18.16
N ALA A 38 -5.80 0.17 -19.32
CA ALA A 38 -5.21 -1.16 -19.44
C ALA A 38 -3.86 -1.14 -18.72
N HIS A 39 -3.73 -1.97 -17.70
CA HIS A 39 -2.47 -2.13 -16.99
C HIS A 39 -1.71 -3.31 -17.60
N PRO A 40 -0.48 -3.11 -18.09
CA PRO A 40 0.36 -4.21 -18.53
C PRO A 40 0.61 -5.20 -17.39
N ALA A 41 0.85 -6.46 -17.74
CA ALA A 41 1.25 -7.48 -16.78
C ALA A 41 2.60 -7.12 -16.12
N GLY A 42 2.80 -7.56 -14.89
CA GLY A 42 4.04 -7.37 -14.14
C GLY A 42 4.22 -5.98 -13.52
N HIS A 43 3.23 -5.11 -13.59
CA HIS A 43 3.26 -3.81 -12.92
C HIS A 43 2.43 -3.86 -11.64
N ALA A 44 3.00 -3.35 -10.54
CA ALA A 44 2.33 -3.28 -9.25
C ALA A 44 2.01 -1.84 -8.86
N GLN A 45 1.17 -1.71 -7.86
CA GLN A 45 0.87 -0.45 -7.16
C GLN A 45 0.92 -0.71 -5.67
N ALA A 46 1.49 0.21 -4.89
CA ALA A 46 1.59 0.07 -3.45
C ALA A 46 1.16 1.34 -2.73
N ASP A 47 0.39 1.19 -1.65
CA ASP A 47 -0.06 2.29 -0.82
C ASP A 47 -0.39 1.82 0.60
N PHE A 48 -0.30 2.73 1.58
CA PHE A 48 -0.72 2.49 2.95
C PHE A 48 -2.17 2.90 3.18
N GLY A 49 -2.82 2.13 4.04
CA GLY A 49 -4.13 2.45 4.58
C GLY A 49 -4.17 2.33 6.09
N GLU A 50 -5.21 2.86 6.68
CA GLU A 50 -5.48 2.76 8.12
C GLU A 50 -6.80 2.06 8.38
N ALA A 51 -6.87 1.27 9.44
CA ALA A 51 -8.07 0.61 9.90
C ALA A 51 -8.05 0.43 11.43
N TRP A 52 -9.17 -0.07 11.97
CA TRP A 52 -9.25 -0.49 13.36
C TRP A 52 -9.18 -2.01 13.47
N ALA A 53 -8.48 -2.50 14.47
CA ALA A 53 -8.41 -3.92 14.82
C ALA A 53 -8.36 -4.09 16.35
N VAL A 54 -8.74 -5.27 16.83
CA VAL A 54 -8.60 -5.66 18.24
C VAL A 54 -7.39 -6.57 18.36
N ILE A 55 -6.31 -6.07 18.96
CA ILE A 55 -5.05 -6.80 19.15
C ILE A 55 -4.82 -7.03 20.64
N GLY A 56 -4.73 -8.29 21.05
CA GLY A 56 -4.57 -8.65 22.45
C GLY A 56 -5.72 -8.13 23.33
N GLY A 57 -6.95 -8.10 22.79
CA GLY A 57 -8.12 -7.56 23.47
C GLY A 57 -8.28 -6.04 23.43
N VAL A 58 -7.30 -5.29 22.91
CA VAL A 58 -7.31 -3.82 22.85
C VAL A 58 -7.64 -3.34 21.45
N THR A 59 -8.67 -2.51 21.31
CA THR A 59 -9.00 -1.83 20.04
C THR A 59 -7.97 -0.75 19.77
N ARG A 60 -7.31 -0.84 18.64
CA ARG A 60 -6.29 0.14 18.21
C ARG A 60 -6.33 0.39 16.71
N LYS A 61 -5.85 1.55 16.30
CA LYS A 61 -5.58 1.85 14.91
C LYS A 61 -4.37 1.03 14.47
N VAL A 62 -4.50 0.39 13.30
CA VAL A 62 -3.43 -0.33 12.63
C VAL A 62 -3.21 0.30 11.25
N HIS A 63 -1.96 0.27 10.79
CA HIS A 63 -1.59 0.67 9.45
C HIS A 63 -1.40 -0.59 8.61
N PHE A 64 -1.82 -0.58 7.36
CA PHE A 64 -1.64 -1.73 6.49
C PHE A 64 -1.14 -1.31 5.12
N LEU A 65 -0.10 -2.01 4.64
CA LEU A 65 0.36 -1.87 3.27
C LEU A 65 -0.49 -2.75 2.35
N VAL A 66 -0.92 -2.19 1.23
CA VAL A 66 -1.53 -2.92 0.12
C VAL A 66 -0.56 -2.88 -1.05
N VAL A 67 -0.20 -4.05 -1.56
CA VAL A 67 0.47 -4.18 -2.86
C VAL A 67 -0.50 -4.88 -3.80
N ALA A 68 -0.82 -4.26 -4.93
CA ALA A 68 -1.79 -4.74 -5.88
C ALA A 68 -1.17 -4.92 -7.26
N LEU A 69 -1.65 -5.93 -8.01
CA LEU A 69 -1.33 -6.17 -9.41
C LEU A 69 -2.55 -5.76 -10.26
N PRO A 70 -2.58 -4.55 -10.84
CA PRO A 70 -3.76 -4.05 -11.52
C PRO A 70 -4.19 -4.86 -12.75
N HIS A 71 -3.28 -5.62 -13.37
CA HIS A 71 -3.57 -6.49 -14.50
C HIS A 71 -4.47 -7.67 -14.09
N SER A 72 -4.08 -8.39 -13.05
CA SER A 72 -4.84 -9.55 -12.55
C SER A 72 -5.89 -9.22 -11.49
N ASP A 73 -5.81 -8.04 -10.87
CA ASP A 73 -6.54 -7.65 -9.66
C ASP A 73 -6.15 -8.45 -8.39
N ALA A 74 -4.98 -9.11 -8.42
CA ALA A 74 -4.40 -9.74 -7.23
C ALA A 74 -3.92 -8.68 -6.25
N ILE A 75 -4.06 -8.97 -4.95
CA ILE A 75 -3.61 -8.07 -3.87
C ILE A 75 -2.90 -8.84 -2.78
N TYR A 76 -1.98 -8.17 -2.12
CA TYR A 76 -1.39 -8.56 -0.85
C TYR A 76 -1.59 -7.46 0.17
N VAL A 77 -1.94 -7.83 1.40
CA VAL A 77 -2.21 -6.89 2.49
C VAL A 77 -1.49 -7.35 3.74
N LYS A 78 -0.72 -6.46 4.37
CA LYS A 78 -0.03 -6.73 5.63
C LYS A 78 -0.16 -5.56 6.59
N ALA A 79 -0.50 -5.83 7.85
CA ALA A 79 -0.75 -4.84 8.88
C ALA A 79 0.48 -4.64 9.79
N TYR A 80 0.62 -3.39 10.28
CA TYR A 80 1.72 -2.93 11.11
C TYR A 80 1.21 -2.03 12.24
N PRO A 81 1.98 -1.91 13.35
CA PRO A 81 1.66 -0.97 14.42
C PRO A 81 1.74 0.50 13.99
N ALA A 82 2.62 0.81 13.04
CA ALA A 82 2.86 2.16 12.55
C ALA A 82 3.31 2.13 11.09
N GLU A 83 3.12 3.24 10.39
CA GLU A 83 3.65 3.49 9.04
C GLU A 83 5.10 3.97 9.15
N THR A 84 6.06 3.04 9.02
CA THR A 84 7.50 3.32 9.09
C THR A 84 8.21 2.87 7.80
N ALA A 85 9.45 3.32 7.59
CA ALA A 85 10.24 2.90 6.43
C ALA A 85 10.53 1.39 6.47
N GLU A 86 10.75 0.83 7.66
CA GLU A 86 10.97 -0.59 7.87
C GLU A 86 9.71 -1.40 7.52
N ALA A 87 8.53 -0.97 8.01
CA ALA A 87 7.25 -1.60 7.69
C ALA A 87 6.95 -1.53 6.19
N PHE A 88 7.27 -0.40 5.55
CA PHE A 88 7.12 -0.23 4.11
C PHE A 88 8.01 -1.20 3.33
N CYS A 89 9.30 -1.27 3.65
CA CYS A 89 10.24 -2.16 2.97
C CYS A 89 9.94 -3.64 3.24
N GLU A 90 9.64 -4.00 4.50
CA GLU A 90 9.30 -5.38 4.88
C GLU A 90 8.00 -5.84 4.21
N GLY A 91 7.02 -4.96 4.08
CA GLY A 91 5.78 -5.26 3.37
C GLY A 91 5.99 -5.57 1.88
N HIS A 92 6.96 -4.93 1.23
CA HIS A 92 7.36 -5.27 -0.13
C HIS A 92 8.03 -6.65 -0.21
N VAL A 93 8.95 -6.94 0.71
CA VAL A 93 9.59 -8.27 0.81
C VAL A 93 8.54 -9.37 0.93
N SER A 94 7.58 -9.19 1.83
CA SER A 94 6.48 -10.13 2.03
C SER A 94 5.56 -10.24 0.81
N ALA A 95 5.25 -9.12 0.14
CA ALA A 95 4.43 -9.11 -1.08
C ALA A 95 5.12 -9.85 -2.23
N PHE A 96 6.43 -9.68 -2.41
CA PHE A 96 7.20 -10.38 -3.45
C PHE A 96 7.22 -11.89 -3.20
N ALA A 97 7.39 -12.30 -1.94
CA ALA A 97 7.28 -13.71 -1.56
C ALA A 97 5.87 -14.27 -1.82
N PHE A 98 4.81 -13.52 -1.48
CA PHE A 98 3.43 -13.93 -1.71
C PHE A 98 3.08 -14.06 -3.20
N PHE A 99 3.53 -13.13 -4.03
CA PHE A 99 3.30 -13.16 -5.49
C PHE A 99 4.22 -14.15 -6.22
N GLY A 100 5.28 -14.64 -5.58
CA GLY A 100 6.25 -15.56 -6.17
C GLY A 100 7.21 -14.90 -7.15
N GLY A 101 7.46 -13.60 -7.04
CA GLY A 101 8.38 -12.87 -7.91
C GLY A 101 8.33 -11.36 -7.70
N ILE A 102 9.19 -10.65 -8.41
CA ILE A 102 9.37 -9.21 -8.26
C ILE A 102 8.74 -8.49 -9.44
N PRO A 103 7.75 -7.60 -9.22
CA PRO A 103 7.16 -6.80 -10.29
C PRO A 103 8.22 -5.98 -11.05
N VAL A 104 8.03 -5.81 -12.34
CA VAL A 104 8.91 -5.00 -13.20
C VAL A 104 8.96 -3.56 -12.73
N SER A 105 7.80 -3.01 -12.36
CA SER A 105 7.72 -1.68 -11.77
C SER A 105 6.61 -1.59 -10.73
N ILE A 106 6.76 -0.64 -9.81
CA ILE A 106 5.79 -0.37 -8.76
C ILE A 106 5.44 1.11 -8.76
N LEU A 107 4.15 1.43 -8.86
CA LEU A 107 3.64 2.79 -8.77
C LEU A 107 3.33 3.12 -7.30
N TYR A 108 3.89 4.21 -6.84
CA TYR A 108 3.66 4.77 -5.52
C TYR A 108 2.90 6.08 -5.59
N ASP A 109 2.13 6.40 -4.56
CA ASP A 109 1.84 7.79 -4.26
C ASP A 109 3.12 8.50 -3.76
N ASN A 110 3.10 9.83 -3.67
CA ASN A 110 4.21 10.63 -3.13
C ASN A 110 4.38 10.41 -1.61
N THR A 111 4.54 9.15 -1.20
CA THR A 111 4.75 8.80 0.20
C THR A 111 6.14 9.21 0.66
N ARG A 112 6.22 9.84 1.84
CA ARG A 112 7.49 10.21 2.49
C ARG A 112 8.37 9.01 2.81
N LEU A 113 7.80 7.82 2.85
CA LEU A 113 8.54 6.58 3.11
C LEU A 113 9.43 6.18 1.94
N ALA A 114 8.95 6.37 0.71
CA ALA A 114 9.75 6.14 -0.50
C ALA A 114 10.58 7.38 -0.87
N VAL A 115 10.03 8.60 -0.67
CA VAL A 115 10.61 9.86 -1.13
C VAL A 115 11.01 10.73 0.06
N ALA A 116 12.31 10.84 0.31
CA ALA A 116 12.86 11.72 1.37
C ALA A 116 12.72 13.21 1.00
N LYS A 117 12.81 13.57 -0.28
CA LYS A 117 12.71 14.96 -0.76
C LYS A 117 12.34 15.00 -2.25
N ILE A 118 11.46 15.91 -2.61
CA ILE A 118 11.20 16.29 -4.02
C ILE A 118 12.09 17.49 -4.31
N LEU A 119 12.92 17.40 -5.35
CA LEU A 119 13.82 18.48 -5.77
C LEU A 119 13.08 19.45 -6.69
N GLY A 120 13.65 20.65 -6.88
CA GLY A 120 13.05 21.73 -7.67
C GLY A 120 12.86 21.42 -9.15
N ASP A 121 13.62 20.45 -9.70
CA ASP A 121 13.52 19.93 -11.05
C ASP A 121 12.48 18.79 -11.18
N GLY A 122 11.76 18.46 -10.10
CA GLY A 122 10.79 17.36 -10.05
C GLY A 122 11.40 15.99 -9.79
N THR A 123 12.73 15.86 -9.70
CA THR A 123 13.38 14.61 -9.29
C THR A 123 13.14 14.34 -7.80
N ARG A 124 13.21 13.07 -7.41
CA ARG A 124 12.91 12.62 -6.04
C ARG A 124 14.13 11.95 -5.42
N LYS A 125 14.50 12.43 -4.23
CA LYS A 125 15.52 11.75 -3.41
C LYS A 125 14.82 10.66 -2.60
N ARG A 126 15.19 9.40 -2.84
CA ARG A 126 14.67 8.24 -2.10
C ARG A 126 15.18 8.23 -0.66
N SER A 127 14.41 7.64 0.25
CA SER A 127 14.92 7.29 1.59
C SER A 127 16.03 6.24 1.45
N THR A 128 16.99 6.24 2.36
CA THR A 128 18.16 5.34 2.28
C THR A 128 17.74 3.87 2.27
N LEU A 129 16.80 3.49 3.15
CA LEU A 129 16.34 2.11 3.27
C LEU A 129 15.57 1.68 2.00
N PHE A 130 14.73 2.56 1.45
CA PHE A 130 14.00 2.25 0.22
C PHE A 130 14.93 2.18 -1.01
N ALA A 131 15.96 3.03 -1.07
CA ALA A 131 16.96 2.95 -2.14
C ALA A 131 17.74 1.62 -2.09
N ALA A 132 18.06 1.13 -0.88
CA ALA A 132 18.69 -0.16 -0.68
C ALA A 132 17.77 -1.33 -1.09
N LEU A 133 16.49 -1.29 -0.72
CA LEU A 133 15.48 -2.26 -1.17
C LEU A 133 15.40 -2.31 -2.69
N GLN A 134 15.28 -1.14 -3.33
CA GLN A 134 15.16 -1.03 -4.78
C GLN A 134 16.42 -1.56 -5.50
N SER A 135 17.61 -1.27 -4.96
CA SER A 135 18.87 -1.79 -5.49
C SER A 135 18.99 -3.30 -5.34
N HIS A 136 18.44 -3.86 -4.25
CA HIS A 136 18.48 -5.30 -3.98
C HIS A 136 17.57 -6.09 -4.94
N TYR A 137 16.36 -5.60 -5.19
CA TYR A 137 15.34 -6.27 -6.02
C TYR A 137 15.29 -5.76 -7.47
N VAL A 138 15.93 -4.64 -7.76
CA VAL A 138 16.10 -4.06 -9.12
C VAL A 138 14.76 -3.81 -9.85
N PHE A 139 13.69 -3.45 -9.14
CA PHE A 139 12.44 -3.01 -9.76
C PHE A 139 12.48 -1.52 -10.08
N GLU A 140 11.63 -1.07 -11.03
CA GLU A 140 11.47 0.35 -11.35
C GLU A 140 10.44 0.99 -10.39
N ASP A 141 10.80 2.05 -9.70
CA ASP A 141 9.87 2.85 -8.91
C ASP A 141 9.25 3.96 -9.78
N ARG A 142 7.94 4.02 -9.78
CA ARG A 142 7.14 5.04 -10.47
C ARG A 142 6.33 5.84 -9.46
N TYR A 143 6.07 7.09 -9.78
CA TYR A 143 5.31 7.97 -8.89
C TYR A 143 4.18 8.65 -9.65
N GLY A 144 3.02 8.71 -9.03
CA GLY A 144 1.86 9.42 -9.57
C GLY A 144 2.17 10.90 -9.81
N ARG A 145 1.58 11.47 -10.87
CA ARG A 145 1.72 12.89 -11.16
C ARG A 145 0.95 13.72 -10.15
N PRO A 146 1.55 14.77 -9.56
CA PRO A 146 0.83 15.66 -8.65
C PRO A 146 -0.43 16.24 -9.32
N GLY A 147 -1.58 16.14 -8.66
CA GLY A 147 -2.83 16.74 -9.12
C GLY A 147 -3.63 15.98 -10.19
N LYS A 148 -3.14 14.83 -10.71
CA LYS A 148 -3.90 13.99 -11.64
C LYS A 148 -4.42 12.74 -10.94
N GLY A 149 -5.63 12.82 -10.37
CA GLY A 149 -6.28 11.71 -9.66
C GLY A 149 -6.53 10.45 -10.52
N ASN A 150 -6.54 10.58 -11.85
CA ASN A 150 -6.78 9.46 -12.77
C ASN A 150 -5.67 8.40 -12.77
N ASP A 151 -4.41 8.77 -12.45
CA ASP A 151 -3.30 7.83 -12.34
C ASP A 151 -3.43 6.91 -11.10
N LYS A 152 -4.29 7.27 -10.14
CA LYS A 152 -4.47 6.62 -8.84
C LYS A 152 -5.72 5.74 -8.70
N GLY A 153 -6.63 5.78 -9.66
CA GLY A 153 -8.00 5.24 -9.47
C GLY A 153 -8.08 3.78 -9.01
N LYS A 154 -7.10 2.94 -9.31
CA LYS A 154 -7.09 1.54 -8.84
C LYS A 154 -6.49 1.39 -7.43
N VAL A 155 -5.42 2.11 -7.05
CA VAL A 155 -4.79 1.96 -5.73
C VAL A 155 -5.68 2.46 -4.61
N GLU A 156 -6.24 3.66 -4.73
CA GLU A 156 -7.21 4.18 -3.75
C GLU A 156 -8.43 3.26 -3.64
N GLY A 157 -8.84 2.67 -4.77
CA GLY A 157 -9.87 1.64 -4.83
C GLY A 157 -9.47 0.38 -4.06
N MET A 158 -8.19 -0.06 -4.14
CA MET A 158 -7.71 -1.29 -3.49
C MET A 158 -7.50 -1.12 -1.99
N VAL A 159 -6.95 0.01 -1.53
CA VAL A 159 -6.90 0.34 -0.10
C VAL A 159 -8.31 0.42 0.49
N GLY A 160 -9.22 1.11 -0.20
CA GLY A 160 -10.62 1.16 0.19
C GLY A 160 -11.31 -0.21 0.17
N PHE A 161 -11.00 -1.06 -0.80
CA PHE A 161 -11.47 -2.44 -0.87
C PHE A 161 -10.95 -3.25 0.33
N ALA A 162 -9.63 -3.26 0.57
CA ALA A 162 -9.03 -3.98 1.70
C ALA A 162 -9.63 -3.54 3.03
N ARG A 163 -9.81 -2.24 3.24
CA ARG A 163 -10.45 -1.69 4.43
C ARG A 163 -11.87 -2.21 4.62
N ARG A 164 -12.71 -2.15 3.60
CA ARG A 164 -14.13 -2.58 3.68
C ARG A 164 -14.30 -4.09 3.75
N THR A 165 -13.43 -4.85 3.10
CA THR A 165 -13.61 -6.29 2.94
C THR A 165 -12.82 -7.10 3.95
N PHE A 166 -11.59 -6.66 4.29
CA PHE A 166 -10.69 -7.39 5.18
C PHE A 166 -10.70 -6.85 6.61
N MET A 167 -11.05 -5.56 6.78
CA MET A 167 -11.03 -4.90 8.08
C MET A 167 -12.41 -4.61 8.65
N VAL A 168 -13.48 -5.14 8.04
CA VAL A 168 -14.86 -5.02 8.55
C VAL A 168 -15.52 -6.40 8.55
N PRO A 169 -16.11 -6.85 9.69
CA PRO A 169 -16.01 -6.25 11.02
C PRO A 169 -14.57 -6.19 11.51
N PHE A 170 -14.27 -5.36 12.54
CA PHE A 170 -12.91 -5.21 13.06
C PHE A 170 -12.29 -6.57 13.36
N PRO A 171 -11.18 -6.94 12.70
CA PRO A 171 -10.54 -8.23 12.95
C PRO A 171 -10.04 -8.29 14.40
N ARG A 172 -10.11 -9.46 14.99
CA ARG A 172 -9.65 -9.75 16.34
C ARG A 172 -8.51 -10.76 16.26
N ALA A 173 -7.37 -10.41 16.86
CA ALA A 173 -6.19 -11.24 16.87
C ALA A 173 -5.45 -11.08 18.21
N ARG A 174 -4.66 -12.07 18.57
CA ARG A 174 -3.79 -12.02 19.76
C ARG A 174 -2.66 -11.02 19.58
N ASP A 175 -2.10 -11.01 18.37
CA ASP A 175 -0.96 -10.20 17.98
C ASP A 175 -0.99 -9.85 16.47
N PHE A 176 -0.01 -9.12 16.00
CA PHE A 176 0.13 -8.78 14.58
C PHE A 176 0.47 -9.98 13.69
N ALA A 177 1.11 -11.02 14.21
CA ALA A 177 1.42 -12.22 13.45
C ALA A 177 0.13 -12.96 13.07
N GLU A 178 -0.77 -13.16 14.04
CA GLU A 178 -2.09 -13.75 13.79
C GLU A 178 -2.96 -12.88 12.87
N LEU A 179 -2.98 -11.56 13.09
CA LEU A 179 -3.70 -10.65 12.19
C LEU A 179 -3.20 -10.78 10.75
N ASN A 180 -1.88 -10.83 10.55
CA ASN A 180 -1.28 -10.92 9.24
C ASN A 180 -1.52 -12.27 8.57
N ALA A 181 -1.52 -13.37 9.32
CA ALA A 181 -1.93 -14.68 8.81
C ALA A 181 -3.37 -14.65 8.29
N MET A 182 -4.31 -14.07 9.07
CA MET A 182 -5.71 -13.90 8.64
C MET A 182 -5.85 -13.04 7.39
N LEU A 183 -5.05 -11.99 7.25
CA LEU A 183 -5.06 -11.11 6.08
C LEU A 183 -4.50 -11.83 4.84
N GLU A 184 -3.43 -12.59 5.01
CA GLU A 184 -2.83 -13.37 3.94
C GLU A 184 -3.80 -14.45 3.43
N ASP A 185 -4.49 -15.17 4.32
CA ASP A 185 -5.52 -16.15 3.95
C ASP A 185 -6.62 -15.48 3.12
N ARG A 186 -7.11 -14.30 3.52
CA ARG A 186 -8.09 -13.54 2.73
C ARG A 186 -7.57 -13.10 1.37
N CYS A 187 -6.27 -12.78 1.28
CA CYS A 187 -5.63 -12.48 -0.01
C CYS A 187 -5.59 -13.72 -0.90
N ARG A 188 -5.32 -14.93 -0.34
CA ARG A 188 -5.34 -16.21 -1.06
C ARG A 188 -6.76 -16.57 -1.52
N GLU A 189 -7.74 -16.52 -0.62
CA GLU A 189 -9.17 -16.77 -0.94
C GLU A 189 -9.68 -15.84 -2.05
N ARG A 190 -9.16 -14.61 -2.11
CA ARG A 190 -9.51 -13.67 -3.18
C ARG A 190 -9.01 -14.14 -4.53
N GLN A 191 -7.92 -14.88 -4.63
CA GLN A 191 -7.40 -15.39 -5.90
C GLN A 191 -8.35 -16.37 -6.58
N ASP A 192 -9.24 -17.01 -5.82
CA ASP A 192 -10.26 -17.93 -6.35
C ASP A 192 -11.49 -17.20 -6.93
N LYS A 193 -11.59 -15.88 -6.78
CA LYS A 193 -12.73 -15.10 -7.24
C LYS A 193 -12.64 -14.78 -8.72
N ILE A 194 -13.78 -14.90 -9.41
CA ILE A 194 -13.98 -14.37 -10.77
C ILE A 194 -14.64 -13.00 -10.62
N LEU A 195 -13.99 -11.96 -11.10
CA LEU A 195 -14.53 -10.60 -11.04
C LEU A 195 -15.54 -10.38 -12.18
N ARG A 196 -16.45 -9.41 -11.96
CA ARG A 196 -17.42 -9.02 -12.98
C ARG A 196 -16.72 -8.62 -14.29
N GLY A 197 -17.10 -9.26 -15.38
CA GLY A 197 -16.51 -9.04 -16.71
C GLY A 197 -15.24 -9.83 -17.01
N ALA A 198 -14.76 -10.65 -16.05
CA ALA A 198 -13.66 -11.59 -16.26
C ALA A 198 -14.18 -13.00 -16.52
N THR A 199 -13.42 -13.80 -17.28
CA THR A 199 -13.73 -15.20 -17.60
C THR A 199 -12.92 -16.20 -16.78
N ALA A 200 -11.89 -15.72 -16.06
CA ALA A 200 -11.00 -16.54 -15.25
C ALA A 200 -10.84 -15.95 -13.84
N THR A 201 -10.41 -16.78 -12.90
CA THR A 201 -10.12 -16.33 -11.54
C THR A 201 -8.93 -15.36 -11.49
N ILE A 202 -8.85 -14.59 -10.42
CA ILE A 202 -7.72 -13.68 -10.18
C ILE A 202 -6.39 -14.46 -10.20
N GLY A 203 -6.33 -15.63 -9.57
CA GLY A 203 -5.13 -16.48 -9.54
C GLY A 203 -4.70 -16.96 -10.93
N VAL A 204 -5.64 -17.39 -11.76
CA VAL A 204 -5.33 -17.76 -13.18
C VAL A 204 -4.82 -16.54 -13.96
N ARG A 205 -5.40 -15.36 -13.76
CA ARG A 205 -4.94 -14.13 -14.43
C ARG A 205 -3.57 -13.66 -13.91
N MET A 206 -3.25 -13.94 -12.64
CA MET A 206 -1.96 -13.61 -12.02
C MET A 206 -0.78 -14.36 -12.67
N ALA A 207 -1.01 -15.50 -13.29
CA ALA A 207 0.03 -16.21 -14.04
C ALA A 207 0.65 -15.35 -15.17
N ALA A 208 -0.12 -14.44 -15.78
CA ALA A 208 0.39 -13.52 -16.77
C ALA A 208 1.31 -12.44 -16.14
N ASP A 209 1.02 -12.00 -14.91
CA ASP A 209 1.90 -11.11 -14.15
C ASP A 209 3.21 -11.84 -13.79
N GLN A 210 3.09 -13.06 -13.27
CA GLN A 210 4.24 -13.89 -12.87
C GLN A 210 5.18 -14.21 -14.04
N ALA A 211 4.65 -14.40 -15.25
CA ALA A 211 5.45 -14.71 -16.43
C ALA A 211 6.45 -13.60 -16.83
N VAL A 212 6.25 -12.37 -16.35
CA VAL A 212 7.12 -11.21 -16.61
C VAL A 212 7.81 -10.68 -15.36
N PHE A 213 7.60 -11.30 -14.21
CA PHE A 213 8.31 -10.95 -12.98
C PHE A 213 9.80 -11.27 -13.09
N LYS A 214 10.58 -10.57 -12.30
CA LYS A 214 11.99 -10.91 -12.07
C LYS A 214 12.08 -11.98 -11.00
N ASP A 215 13.06 -12.86 -11.14
CA ASP A 215 13.35 -13.87 -10.12
C ASP A 215 13.81 -13.22 -8.81
N PRO A 216 13.33 -13.70 -7.66
CA PRO A 216 13.80 -13.22 -6.37
C PRO A 216 15.26 -13.61 -6.15
N PRO A 217 16.08 -12.74 -5.52
CA PRO A 217 17.43 -13.10 -5.12
C PRO A 217 17.40 -14.23 -4.08
N ALA A 218 18.51 -14.96 -3.97
CA ALA A 218 18.64 -16.10 -3.05
C ALA A 218 18.41 -15.72 -1.59
N THR A 219 18.71 -14.48 -1.21
CA THR A 219 18.53 -13.97 0.15
C THR A 219 17.53 -12.81 0.12
N PRO A 220 16.45 -12.83 0.92
CA PRO A 220 15.53 -11.72 1.03
C PRO A 220 16.22 -10.46 1.58
N PHE A 221 15.71 -9.30 1.21
CA PHE A 221 16.18 -8.03 1.76
C PHE A 221 15.86 -7.96 3.26
N ASP A 222 16.85 -7.58 4.05
CA ASP A 222 16.68 -7.32 5.49
C ASP A 222 16.22 -5.88 5.71
N ALA A 223 14.94 -5.70 5.97
CA ALA A 223 14.27 -4.41 6.10
C ALA A 223 14.45 -3.76 7.50
N CYS A 224 15.56 -4.06 8.19
CA CYS A 224 15.86 -3.49 9.49
C CYS A 224 16.65 -2.16 9.37
N ASP A 225 16.39 -1.23 10.29
CA ASP A 225 17.27 -0.08 10.50
C ASP A 225 18.54 -0.56 11.24
N LYS A 226 19.67 -0.53 10.57
CA LYS A 226 20.95 -0.99 11.11
C LYS A 226 21.86 0.19 11.42
N ARG A 227 22.36 0.24 12.66
CA ARG A 227 23.28 1.28 13.11
C ARG A 227 24.50 0.69 13.80
N PRO A 228 25.70 1.20 13.50
CA PRO A 228 26.87 0.84 14.26
C PRO A 228 26.72 1.36 15.69
N GLY A 229 27.06 0.52 16.64
CA GLY A 229 27.07 0.85 18.06
C GLY A 229 28.24 0.19 18.76
N ARG A 230 28.77 0.85 19.81
CA ARG A 230 29.81 0.27 20.66
C ARG A 230 29.21 -0.24 21.95
N VAL A 231 29.52 -1.49 22.29
CA VAL A 231 29.06 -2.10 23.54
C VAL A 231 29.89 -1.59 24.70
N THR A 232 29.23 -1.10 25.76
CA THR A 232 29.88 -0.60 26.97
C THR A 232 30.49 -1.74 27.80
N SER A 233 31.27 -1.38 28.84
CA SER A 233 31.79 -2.33 29.84
C SER A 233 30.70 -3.05 30.64
N GLN A 234 29.47 -2.48 30.66
CA GLN A 234 28.31 -3.07 31.30
C GLN A 234 27.51 -3.98 30.37
N ALA A 235 28.08 -4.35 29.20
CA ALA A 235 27.42 -5.12 28.16
C ALA A 235 26.09 -4.49 27.67
N LEU A 236 26.07 -3.16 27.55
CA LEU A 236 24.94 -2.40 27.00
C LEU A 236 25.33 -1.76 25.67
N VAL A 237 24.41 -1.77 24.71
CA VAL A 237 24.50 -1.04 23.45
C VAL A 237 23.33 -0.10 23.31
N ARG A 238 23.59 1.14 22.90
CA ARG A 238 22.53 2.13 22.66
C ARG A 238 22.02 2.06 21.24
N TYR A 239 20.68 1.88 21.12
CA TYR A 239 19.98 2.05 19.86
C TYR A 239 18.91 3.13 20.03
N LYS A 240 19.02 4.21 19.25
CA LYS A 240 18.20 5.42 19.42
C LYS A 240 18.33 5.95 20.87
N ASN A 241 17.22 5.94 21.62
CA ASN A 241 17.20 6.48 23.01
C ASN A 241 17.11 5.38 24.08
N THR A 242 17.34 4.12 23.71
CA THR A 242 17.19 2.96 24.62
C THR A 242 18.51 2.19 24.67
N ASP A 243 18.88 1.75 25.86
CA ASP A 243 20.02 0.84 26.08
C ASP A 243 19.53 -0.59 26.13
N TYR A 244 20.16 -1.46 25.37
CA TYR A 244 19.84 -2.88 25.25
C TYR A 244 21.00 -3.70 25.82
N SER A 245 20.67 -4.71 26.66
CA SER A 245 21.66 -5.65 27.15
C SER A 245 22.03 -6.66 26.04
N VAL A 246 23.32 -6.94 25.93
CA VAL A 246 23.87 -7.93 25.02
C VAL A 246 24.73 -8.94 25.80
N PRO A 247 25.06 -10.12 25.26
CA PRO A 247 25.97 -11.04 25.91
C PRO A 247 27.29 -10.39 26.25
N VAL A 248 27.83 -10.67 27.45
CA VAL A 248 29.07 -10.07 27.99
C VAL A 248 30.26 -10.25 27.04
N ALA A 249 30.27 -11.30 26.25
CA ALA A 249 31.31 -11.58 25.24
C ALA A 249 31.44 -10.46 24.18
N TYR A 250 30.46 -9.61 24.04
CA TYR A 250 30.50 -8.45 23.13
C TYR A 250 30.95 -7.14 23.79
N ALA A 251 31.24 -7.15 25.11
CA ALA A 251 31.71 -5.96 25.81
C ALA A 251 32.94 -5.36 25.09
N HIS A 252 32.96 -4.02 24.99
CA HIS A 252 33.99 -3.22 24.29
C HIS A 252 34.11 -3.47 22.78
N ARG A 253 33.20 -4.24 22.16
CA ARG A 253 33.21 -4.47 20.71
C ARG A 253 32.27 -3.51 19.99
N ASP A 254 32.62 -3.24 18.75
CA ASP A 254 31.71 -2.58 17.81
C ASP A 254 30.76 -3.64 17.24
N VAL A 255 29.47 -3.33 17.23
CA VAL A 255 28.41 -4.23 16.78
C VAL A 255 27.46 -3.47 15.87
N MET A 256 26.75 -4.19 15.05
CA MET A 256 25.61 -3.66 14.30
C MET A 256 24.32 -3.97 15.07
N VAL A 257 23.55 -2.93 15.37
CA VAL A 257 22.30 -2.99 16.15
C VAL A 257 21.12 -2.75 15.23
#